data_a9a19e94f54510d388cb5b22dbdd6995
#
_entry.id   a9a19e94f54510d388cb5b22dbdd6995
#
_cell.length_a   1.000
_cell.length_b   1.000
_cell.length_c   1.000
_cell.angle_alpha   90.00
_cell.angle_beta   90.00
_cell.angle_gamma   90.00
#
_symmetry.space_group_name_H-M   'P 1'
#
loop_
_entity.id
_entity.type
_entity.pdbx_description
1 polymer ?
#
loop_
_entity_poly.entity_id
_entity_poly.type
_entity_poly.pdbx_seq_one_letter_code
_entity_poly.pdbx_strand_id
1 'polypeptide(L)' 'SCPSEMRETLLHHTQETMQELTELSKKIEAN' A
#
# COMPACT_ATOMS: atom_id res chain seq x y z
N SER A 1 -1.36 22.74 5.81
CA SER A 1 -0.93 21.35 5.80
C SER A 1 0.44 21.19 6.43
N CYS A 2 0.55 20.21 7.26
CA CYS A 2 1.75 19.94 8.05
C CYS A 2 2.56 18.83 7.36
N PRO A 3 3.90 18.93 7.34
CA PRO A 3 4.72 17.86 6.76
C PRO A 3 4.45 16.49 7.38
N SER A 4 4.10 16.46 8.68
CA SER A 4 3.76 15.21 9.36
C SER A 4 2.52 14.56 8.77
N GLU A 5 1.52 15.35 8.44
CA GLU A 5 0.28 14.84 7.86
C GLU A 5 0.52 14.27 6.46
N MET A 6 1.29 14.98 5.68
CA MET A 6 1.65 14.51 4.33
C MET A 6 2.44 13.21 4.41
N ARG A 7 3.36 13.14 5.36
CA ARG A 7 4.17 11.95 5.57
C ARG A 7 3.30 10.76 5.95
N GLU A 8 2.34 10.96 6.86
CA GLU A 8 1.43 9.89 7.28
C GLU A 8 0.55 9.43 6.12
N THR A 9 0.03 10.36 5.35
CA THR A 9 -0.80 10.02 4.19
C THR A 9 0.00 9.18 3.19
N LEU A 10 1.23 9.57 2.95
CA LEU A 10 2.09 8.82 2.04
C LEU A 10 2.39 7.42 2.57
N LEU A 11 2.61 7.31 3.88
CA LEU A 11 2.87 6.03 4.51
C LEU A 11 1.67 5.09 4.37
N HIS A 12 0.47 5.60 4.63
CA HIS A 12 -0.75 4.82 4.47
C HIS A 12 -0.94 4.36 3.03
N HIS A 13 -0.74 5.25 2.10
CA HIS A 13 -0.85 4.91 0.69
C HIS A 13 0.13 3.81 0.28
N THR A 14 1.35 3.90 0.78
CA THR A 14 2.38 2.90 0.50
C THR A 14 1.98 1.54 1.06
N GLN A 15 1.49 1.50 2.29
CA GLN A 15 1.05 0.26 2.93
C GLN A 15 -0.11 -0.38 2.16
N GLU A 16 -1.09 0.42 1.77
CA GLU A 16 -2.22 -0.08 1.00
C GLU A 16 -1.79 -0.66 -0.34
N THR A 17 -0.88 0.03 -1.00
CA THR A 17 -0.36 -0.42 -2.29
C THR A 17 0.38 -1.74 -2.15
N MET A 18 1.15 -1.90 -1.10
CA MET A 18 1.86 -3.14 -0.84
C MET A 18 0.91 -4.30 -0.57
N GLN A 19 -0.18 -4.03 0.15
CA GLN A 19 -1.20 -5.05 0.41
C GLN A 19 -1.88 -5.49 -0.89
N GLU A 20 -2.22 -4.54 -1.74
CA GLU A 20 -2.83 -4.86 -3.04
C GLU A 20 -1.90 -5.71 -3.89
N LEU A 21 -0.62 -5.38 -3.89
CA LEU A 21 0.37 -6.14 -4.63
C LEU A 21 0.46 -7.57 -4.11
N THR A 22 0.44 -7.75 -2.81
CA THR A 22 0.47 -9.07 -2.18
C THR A 22 -0.76 -9.88 -2.57
N GLU A 23 -1.94 -9.27 -2.58
CA GLU A 23 -3.17 -9.94 -2.96
C GLU A 23 -3.15 -10.40 -4.41
N LEU A 24 -2.66 -9.53 -5.30
CA LEU A 24 -2.54 -9.88 -6.72
C LEU A 24 -1.54 -11.01 -6.92
N SER A 25 -0.46 -10.98 -6.18
CA SER A 25 0.57 -12.01 -6.25
C SER A 25 -0.02 -13.37 -5.85
N LYS A 26 -0.83 -13.39 -4.81
CA LYS A 26 -1.48 -14.62 -4.35
C LYS A 26 -2.44 -15.17 -5.41
N LYS A 27 -3.16 -14.30 -6.09
CA LYS A 27 -4.07 -14.72 -7.15
C LYS A 27 -3.33 -15.37 -8.30
N ILE A 28 -2.19 -14.82 -8.67
CA ILE A 28 -1.37 -15.38 -9.73
C ILE A 28 -0.82 -16.75 -9.32
N GLU A 29 -0.39 -16.88 -8.08
CA GLU A 29 0.12 -18.16 -7.57
C GLU A 29 -0.96 -19.23 -7.51
N ALA A 30 -2.19 -18.84 -7.25
CA ALA A 30 -3.31 -19.78 -7.15
C ALA A 30 -3.72 -20.34 -8.52
N ASN A 31 -3.37 -19.62 -9.57
CA ASN A 31 -3.66 -20.07 -10.91
C ASN A 31 -2.54 -20.92 -11.45
#